data_8d40b2a8de6d9d1f32f1e1c6d5efbfcf
#
_entry.id   8d40b2a8de6d9d1f32f1e1c6d5efbfcf
#
_cell.length_a   1.000
_cell.length_b   1.000
_cell.length_c   1.000
_cell.angle_alpha   90.00
_cell.angle_beta   90.00
_cell.angle_gamma   90.00
#
_symmetry.space_group_name_H-M   'P 1'
#
loop_
_entity.id
_entity.type
_entity.pdbx_description
1 polymer ?
#
loop_
_entity_poly.entity_id
_entity_poly.type
_entity_poly.pdbx_seq_one_letter_code
_entity_poly.pdbx_strand_id
1 'polypeptide(L)'
;GDLEKKKSGSEYFGVGTVSTSYCDNFIAYSLDLKGSEYYTIYLRDLRTGKNEKDVIENTSGSVTWALDNKSFFYSKLDQYHRPRQIFKHVTGTSSDQDQLIFEEKDETFTCSIGITSDEKYFIISTSDHITTEEYFFPTDAKEIIPTLFKKRKNDVRYSIDSWRGYFYVHTNEGARDYKVLRCKTNQINKLEVFIPAKKETVIGGFEFLDDYILRSEKSDAIPKLFVR
;
A
#
# COMPACT_ATOMS: atom_id res chain seq x y z
N GLY A 1 -2.52 13.74 19.23
CA GLY A 1 -2.61 12.78 20.32
C GLY A 1 -3.46 13.25 21.47
N ASP A 2 -2.87 13.59 22.62
CA ASP A 2 -3.59 13.87 23.87
C ASP A 2 -4.60 15.03 23.80
N LEU A 3 -4.32 16.05 23.00
CA LEU A 3 -5.24 17.18 22.82
C LEU A 3 -6.49 16.76 22.03
N GLU A 4 -6.33 15.95 21.01
CA GLU A 4 -7.46 15.45 20.21
C GLU A 4 -8.29 14.44 21.00
N LYS A 5 -7.64 13.57 21.79
CA LYS A 5 -8.31 12.67 22.71
C LYS A 5 -9.19 13.45 23.72
N LYS A 6 -8.62 14.51 24.33
CA LYS A 6 -9.38 15.37 25.27
C LYS A 6 -10.55 16.07 24.60
N LYS A 7 -10.41 16.49 23.33
CA LYS A 7 -11.48 17.16 22.59
C LYS A 7 -12.58 16.20 22.14
N SER A 8 -12.26 14.95 21.82
CA SER A 8 -13.24 13.96 21.37
C SER A 8 -14.24 13.58 22.46
N GLY A 9 -13.85 13.65 23.74
CA GLY A 9 -14.67 13.18 24.87
C GLY A 9 -14.93 11.67 24.85
N SER A 10 -14.21 10.92 24.00
CA SER A 10 -14.41 9.49 23.82
C SER A 10 -13.62 8.70 24.87
N GLU A 11 -14.20 7.62 25.37
CA GLU A 11 -13.52 6.67 26.26
C GLU A 11 -12.38 5.94 25.56
N TYR A 12 -12.56 5.61 24.28
CA TYR A 12 -11.55 5.00 23.41
C TYR A 12 -10.99 6.01 22.41
N PHE A 13 -9.70 5.94 22.14
CA PHE A 13 -9.04 6.80 21.17
C PHE A 13 -7.87 6.06 20.53
N GLY A 14 -8.13 5.50 19.35
CA GLY A 14 -7.12 4.86 18.49
C GLY A 14 -6.73 5.79 17.34
N VAL A 15 -5.43 5.94 17.12
CA VAL A 15 -4.88 6.61 15.94
C VAL A 15 -4.42 5.53 14.97
N GLY A 16 -4.95 5.55 13.77
CA GLY A 16 -4.51 4.69 12.69
C GLY A 16 -3.30 5.29 11.95
N THR A 17 -3.53 5.82 10.77
CA THR A 17 -2.47 6.46 9.96
C THR A 17 -2.45 7.96 10.18
N VAL A 18 -1.24 8.52 10.06
CA VAL A 18 -0.98 9.96 9.91
C VAL A 18 -0.07 10.10 8.70
N SER A 19 -0.56 10.71 7.62
CA SER A 19 0.13 10.80 6.33
C SER A 19 0.04 12.21 5.75
N THR A 20 1.19 12.80 5.40
CA THR A 20 1.29 14.13 4.77
C THR A 20 1.21 14.01 3.25
N SER A 21 0.60 15.01 2.61
CA SER A 21 0.69 15.19 1.16
C SER A 21 2.13 15.52 0.74
N TYR A 22 2.50 15.25 -0.50
CA TYR A 22 3.86 15.52 -1.01
C TYR A 22 4.25 17.00 -0.98
N CYS A 23 3.29 17.91 -1.00
CA CYS A 23 3.55 19.35 -0.85
C CYS A 23 3.56 19.85 0.61
N ASP A 24 3.42 18.95 1.59
CA ASP A 24 3.35 19.25 3.04
C ASP A 24 2.24 20.25 3.45
N ASN A 25 1.24 20.47 2.58
CA ASN A 25 0.13 21.38 2.88
C ASN A 25 -1.01 20.71 3.64
N PHE A 26 -1.16 19.40 3.48
CA PHE A 26 -2.24 18.64 4.08
C PHE A 26 -1.72 17.44 4.85
N ILE A 27 -2.45 17.08 5.89
CA ILE A 27 -2.26 15.84 6.62
C ILE A 27 -3.60 15.09 6.67
N ALA A 28 -3.59 13.86 6.16
CA ALA A 28 -4.68 12.93 6.36
C ALA A 28 -4.37 12.09 7.60
N TYR A 29 -5.32 11.97 8.50
CA TYR A 29 -5.18 11.16 9.70
C TYR A 29 -6.45 10.39 9.97
N SER A 30 -6.34 9.22 10.55
CA SER A 30 -7.48 8.36 10.83
C SER A 30 -7.60 8.06 12.31
N LEU A 31 -8.85 8.03 12.79
CA LEU A 31 -9.18 7.78 14.19
C LEU A 31 -10.24 6.68 14.28
N ASP A 32 -10.07 5.79 15.25
CA ASP A 32 -11.14 4.97 15.81
C ASP A 32 -11.47 5.52 17.20
N LEU A 33 -12.70 5.98 17.39
CA LEU A 33 -13.18 6.56 18.65
C LEU A 33 -14.07 5.59 19.44
N LYS A 34 -14.25 4.37 18.93
CA LYS A 34 -15.18 3.37 19.51
C LYS A 34 -14.48 2.08 19.91
N GLY A 35 -13.23 1.85 19.47
CA GLY A 35 -12.55 0.56 19.61
C GLY A 35 -13.12 -0.50 18.68
N SER A 36 -13.67 -0.08 17.56
CA SER A 36 -14.36 -0.92 16.58
C SER A 36 -13.49 -1.36 15.43
N GLU A 37 -12.25 -0.82 15.33
CA GLU A 37 -11.34 -0.97 14.21
C GLU A 37 -11.89 -0.44 12.87
N TYR A 38 -13.07 0.21 12.88
CA TYR A 38 -13.52 1.05 11.78
C TYR A 38 -12.94 2.45 11.98
N TYR A 39 -12.01 2.81 11.13
CA TYR A 39 -11.39 4.12 11.18
C TYR A 39 -12.15 5.14 10.34
N THR A 40 -12.19 6.37 10.83
CA THR A 40 -12.64 7.53 10.09
C THR A 40 -11.43 8.37 9.70
N ILE A 41 -11.29 8.67 8.42
CA ILE A 41 -10.22 9.52 7.90
C ILE A 41 -10.69 10.97 7.93
N TYR A 42 -9.82 11.84 8.40
CA TYR A 42 -9.97 13.30 8.46
C TYR A 42 -8.82 13.96 7.72
N LEU A 43 -9.08 15.14 7.18
CA LEU A 43 -8.09 15.97 6.52
C LEU A 43 -7.88 17.28 7.30
N ARG A 44 -6.63 17.70 7.43
CA ARG A 44 -6.24 18.99 8.03
C ARG A 44 -5.34 19.76 7.09
N ASP A 45 -5.65 21.03 6.88
CA ASP A 45 -4.75 21.99 6.22
C ASP A 45 -3.68 22.45 7.24
N LEU A 46 -2.44 22.14 6.98
CA LEU A 46 -1.31 22.47 7.85
C LEU A 46 -0.95 23.97 7.85
N ARG A 47 -1.31 24.70 6.78
CA ARG A 47 -1.08 26.15 6.67
C ARG A 47 -2.00 26.94 7.58
N THR A 48 -3.23 26.46 7.76
CA THR A 48 -4.25 27.12 8.59
C THR A 48 -4.40 26.46 9.95
N GLY A 49 -3.94 25.21 10.11
CA GLY A 49 -4.13 24.38 11.29
C GLY A 49 -5.58 23.92 11.50
N LYS A 50 -6.46 24.10 10.51
CA LYS A 50 -7.88 23.74 10.59
C LYS A 50 -8.15 22.41 9.90
N ASN A 51 -9.12 21.67 10.43
CA ASN A 51 -9.65 20.52 9.73
C ASN A 51 -10.52 20.95 8.56
N GLU A 52 -10.37 20.24 7.45
CA GLU A 52 -11.25 20.34 6.29
C GLU A 52 -12.59 19.63 6.59
N LYS A 53 -13.50 19.73 5.64
CA LYS A 53 -14.83 19.09 5.76
C LYS A 53 -14.81 17.60 5.38
N ASP A 54 -13.70 17.13 4.86
CA ASP A 54 -13.51 15.78 4.39
C ASP A 54 -13.54 14.81 5.57
N VAL A 55 -14.54 13.93 5.57
CA VAL A 55 -14.74 12.88 6.57
C VAL A 55 -15.10 11.60 5.84
N ILE A 56 -14.28 10.57 5.98
CA ILE A 56 -14.48 9.30 5.29
C ILE A 56 -14.56 8.19 6.33
N GLU A 57 -15.73 7.61 6.46
CA GLU A 57 -16.02 6.60 7.47
C GLU A 57 -15.83 5.16 6.94
N ASN A 58 -15.76 4.20 7.87
CA ASN A 58 -15.69 2.77 7.60
C ASN A 58 -14.47 2.36 6.76
N THR A 59 -13.34 2.93 7.07
CA THR A 59 -12.07 2.65 6.37
C THR A 59 -11.15 1.76 7.21
N SER A 60 -10.13 1.20 6.57
CA SER A 60 -9.00 0.53 7.26
C SER A 60 -8.09 1.50 8.01
N GLY A 61 -8.28 2.81 7.82
CA GLY A 61 -7.44 3.87 8.37
C GLY A 61 -6.19 4.19 7.53
N SER A 62 -5.87 3.40 6.52
CA SER A 62 -4.69 3.66 5.67
C SER A 62 -4.98 4.71 4.59
N VAL A 63 -3.99 5.55 4.31
CA VAL A 63 -4.04 6.59 3.28
C VAL A 63 -2.77 6.56 2.44
N THR A 64 -2.92 6.54 1.12
CA THR A 64 -1.83 6.68 0.15
C THR A 64 -2.10 7.89 -0.73
N TRP A 65 -1.31 8.96 -0.58
CA TRP A 65 -1.44 10.18 -1.36
C TRP A 65 -1.09 9.96 -2.83
N ALA A 66 -1.85 10.61 -3.71
CA ALA A 66 -1.47 10.77 -5.10
C ALA A 66 -0.47 11.93 -5.24
N LEU A 67 0.38 11.85 -6.27
CA LEU A 67 1.40 12.88 -6.53
C LEU A 67 0.82 14.23 -6.95
N ASP A 68 -0.47 14.27 -7.27
CA ASP A 68 -1.20 15.50 -7.63
C ASP A 68 -1.44 16.43 -6.43
N ASN A 69 -1.16 15.97 -5.19
CA ASN A 69 -1.41 16.68 -3.93
C ASN A 69 -2.87 17.11 -3.69
N LYS A 70 -3.79 16.53 -4.46
CA LYS A 70 -5.24 16.86 -4.42
C LYS A 70 -6.11 15.64 -4.18
N SER A 71 -5.52 14.46 -4.22
CA SER A 71 -6.26 13.22 -4.03
C SER A 71 -5.43 12.19 -3.28
N PHE A 72 -6.11 11.24 -2.69
CA PHE A 72 -5.49 10.09 -2.05
C PHE A 72 -6.36 8.83 -2.21
N PHE A 73 -5.74 7.70 -2.01
CA PHE A 73 -6.40 6.40 -2.03
C PHE A 73 -6.56 5.88 -0.60
N TYR A 74 -7.64 5.12 -0.40
CA TYR A 74 -7.92 4.45 0.87
C TYR A 74 -8.67 3.14 0.63
N SER A 75 -8.65 2.25 1.63
CA SER A 75 -9.43 1.01 1.60
C SER A 75 -10.67 1.13 2.46
N LYS A 76 -11.82 0.75 1.90
CA LYS A 76 -13.09 0.68 2.62
C LYS A 76 -13.32 -0.72 3.18
N LEU A 77 -13.75 -0.81 4.43
CA LEU A 77 -14.07 -2.07 5.09
C LEU A 77 -15.49 -2.54 4.76
N ASP A 78 -15.65 -3.85 4.59
CA ASP A 78 -16.96 -4.48 4.53
C ASP A 78 -17.54 -4.70 5.96
N GLN A 79 -18.73 -5.28 6.04
CA GLN A 79 -19.40 -5.60 7.29
C GLN A 79 -18.65 -6.61 8.20
N TYR A 80 -17.63 -7.27 7.67
CA TYR A 80 -16.78 -8.24 8.36
C TYR A 80 -15.38 -7.68 8.67
N HIS A 81 -15.21 -6.36 8.66
CA HIS A 81 -13.93 -5.66 8.87
C HIS A 81 -12.84 -5.99 7.86
N ARG A 82 -13.21 -6.39 6.63
CA ARG A 82 -12.25 -6.73 5.60
C ARG A 82 -12.11 -5.60 4.58
N PRO A 83 -10.89 -5.09 4.32
CA PRO A 83 -10.65 -4.12 3.27
C PRO A 83 -10.74 -4.81 1.91
N ARG A 84 -11.84 -4.58 1.19
CA ARG A 84 -12.12 -5.22 -0.10
C ARG A 84 -12.23 -4.25 -1.26
N GLN A 85 -12.33 -2.96 -0.98
CA GLN A 85 -12.51 -1.93 -1.99
C GLN A 85 -11.46 -0.84 -1.82
N ILE A 86 -10.87 -0.40 -2.92
CA ILE A 86 -9.98 0.75 -2.99
C ILE A 86 -10.73 1.90 -3.66
N PHE A 87 -10.79 3.03 -2.98
CA PHE A 87 -11.38 4.27 -3.47
C PHE A 87 -10.32 5.35 -3.64
N LYS A 88 -10.59 6.27 -4.55
CA LYS A 88 -9.88 7.54 -4.70
C LYS A 88 -10.76 8.67 -4.21
N HIS A 89 -10.28 9.44 -3.25
CA HIS A 89 -10.90 10.67 -2.74
C HIS A 89 -10.20 11.90 -3.31
N VAL A 90 -10.98 12.89 -3.68
CA VAL A 90 -10.48 14.21 -4.07
C VAL A 90 -10.72 15.20 -2.92
N THR A 91 -9.66 15.84 -2.43
CA THR A 91 -9.76 16.77 -1.28
C THR A 91 -10.77 17.88 -1.53
N GLY A 92 -11.58 18.15 -0.52
CA GLY A 92 -12.65 19.17 -0.59
C GLY A 92 -13.96 18.69 -1.20
N THR A 93 -14.08 17.39 -1.56
CA THR A 93 -15.33 16.80 -2.04
C THR A 93 -15.99 15.94 -0.97
N SER A 94 -17.26 15.54 -1.17
CA SER A 94 -17.92 14.56 -0.32
C SER A 94 -17.44 13.15 -0.66
N SER A 95 -17.29 12.28 0.34
CA SER A 95 -16.93 10.88 0.15
C SER A 95 -17.94 10.06 -0.66
N ASP A 96 -19.16 10.55 -0.83
CA ASP A 96 -20.17 9.96 -1.73
C ASP A 96 -19.80 10.09 -3.22
N GLN A 97 -18.86 10.98 -3.55
CA GLN A 97 -18.36 11.22 -4.90
C GLN A 97 -17.08 10.43 -5.19
N ASP A 98 -16.60 9.67 -4.23
CA ASP A 98 -15.34 8.95 -4.36
C ASP A 98 -15.41 7.87 -5.44
N GLN A 99 -14.37 7.81 -6.25
CA GLN A 99 -14.27 6.86 -7.33
C GLN A 99 -13.81 5.48 -6.80
N LEU A 100 -14.61 4.44 -7.05
CA LEU A 100 -14.17 3.06 -6.86
C LEU A 100 -13.10 2.72 -7.91
N ILE A 101 -11.90 2.36 -7.46
CA ILE A 101 -10.75 2.02 -8.31
C ILE A 101 -10.62 0.51 -8.48
N PHE A 102 -10.86 -0.24 -7.39
CA PHE A 102 -10.70 -1.68 -7.39
C PHE A 102 -11.62 -2.33 -6.36
N GLU A 103 -12.11 -3.52 -6.70
CA GLU A 103 -12.87 -4.36 -5.78
C GLU A 103 -12.38 -5.81 -5.85
N GLU A 104 -11.94 -6.35 -4.71
CA GLU A 104 -11.66 -7.77 -4.55
C GLU A 104 -12.98 -8.52 -4.33
N LYS A 105 -13.29 -9.43 -5.25
CA LYS A 105 -14.57 -10.18 -5.23
C LYS A 105 -14.51 -11.45 -4.40
N ASP A 106 -13.30 -12.01 -4.23
CA ASP A 106 -13.11 -13.19 -3.40
C ASP A 106 -13.13 -12.79 -1.93
N GLU A 107 -14.08 -13.32 -1.19
CA GLU A 107 -14.29 -12.98 0.22
C GLU A 107 -13.16 -13.44 1.15
N THR A 108 -12.29 -14.32 0.70
CA THR A 108 -11.13 -14.78 1.46
C THR A 108 -9.94 -13.84 1.36
N PHE A 109 -9.97 -12.91 0.40
CA PHE A 109 -8.89 -11.96 0.14
C PHE A 109 -9.23 -10.56 0.66
N THR A 110 -8.21 -9.85 1.07
CA THR A 110 -8.23 -8.42 1.40
C THR A 110 -7.41 -7.64 0.39
N CYS A 111 -7.65 -6.33 0.26
CA CYS A 111 -6.86 -5.49 -0.62
C CYS A 111 -6.30 -4.24 0.08
N SER A 112 -5.16 -3.80 -0.38
CA SER A 112 -4.49 -2.57 0.04
C SER A 112 -3.88 -1.86 -1.17
N ILE A 113 -3.51 -0.61 -1.00
CA ILE A 113 -2.82 0.16 -2.04
C ILE A 113 -1.58 0.83 -1.46
N GLY A 114 -0.50 0.85 -2.25
CA GLY A 114 0.74 1.53 -1.97
C GLY A 114 1.31 2.18 -3.22
N ILE A 115 2.48 2.79 -3.09
CA ILE A 115 3.22 3.39 -4.19
C ILE A 115 4.61 2.73 -4.27
N THR A 116 5.15 2.59 -5.48
CA THR A 116 6.50 2.03 -5.67
C THR A 116 7.60 2.97 -5.19
N SER A 117 8.78 2.42 -4.88
CA SER A 117 9.94 3.18 -4.37
C SER A 117 10.37 4.33 -5.29
N ASP A 118 10.21 4.18 -6.61
CA ASP A 118 10.50 5.25 -7.58
C ASP A 118 9.28 6.13 -7.91
N GLU A 119 8.17 5.97 -7.17
CA GLU A 119 6.93 6.75 -7.28
C GLU A 119 6.28 6.72 -8.68
N LYS A 120 6.62 5.73 -9.51
CA LYS A 120 6.08 5.65 -10.88
C LYS A 120 4.78 4.87 -11.00
N TYR A 121 4.50 4.01 -10.03
CA TYR A 121 3.30 3.16 -10.07
C TYR A 121 2.64 3.10 -8.71
N PHE A 122 1.31 3.07 -8.71
CA PHE A 122 0.54 2.55 -7.58
C PHE A 122 0.41 1.05 -7.72
N ILE A 123 0.50 0.35 -6.59
CA ILE A 123 0.34 -1.10 -6.50
C ILE A 123 -0.87 -1.40 -5.64
N ILE A 124 -1.82 -2.16 -6.17
CA ILE A 124 -2.91 -2.76 -5.41
C ILE A 124 -2.52 -4.20 -5.13
N SER A 125 -2.36 -4.53 -3.85
CA SER A 125 -2.06 -5.88 -3.39
C SER A 125 -3.34 -6.54 -2.88
N THR A 126 -3.66 -7.72 -3.40
CA THR A 126 -4.71 -8.56 -2.83
C THR A 126 -4.10 -9.81 -2.24
N SER A 127 -4.53 -10.20 -1.05
CA SER A 127 -3.94 -11.34 -0.36
C SER A 127 -4.88 -12.02 0.62
N ASP A 128 -4.67 -13.31 0.78
CA ASP A 128 -5.00 -14.07 1.97
C ASP A 128 -3.72 -14.33 2.80
N HIS A 129 -3.73 -15.36 3.67
CA HIS A 129 -2.58 -15.67 4.52
C HIS A 129 -1.36 -16.24 3.77
N ILE A 130 -1.55 -16.86 2.60
CA ILE A 130 -0.52 -17.64 1.89
C ILE A 130 -0.40 -17.33 0.40
N THR A 131 -1.34 -16.55 -0.15
CA THR A 131 -1.42 -16.25 -1.58
C THR A 131 -1.52 -14.74 -1.79
N THR A 132 -0.85 -14.22 -2.81
CA THR A 132 -0.97 -12.81 -3.20
C THR A 132 -1.24 -12.67 -4.70
N GLU A 133 -1.88 -11.56 -5.06
CA GLU A 133 -2.05 -11.09 -6.44
C GLU A 133 -1.90 -9.58 -6.46
N GLU A 134 -1.19 -9.05 -7.44
CA GLU A 134 -0.93 -7.62 -7.50
C GLU A 134 -1.32 -7.01 -8.84
N TYR A 135 -1.85 -5.81 -8.74
CA TYR A 135 -2.20 -4.96 -9.86
C TYR A 135 -1.40 -3.66 -9.75
N PHE A 136 -1.17 -3.02 -10.88
CA PHE A 136 -0.47 -1.75 -10.92
C PHE A 136 -1.08 -0.79 -11.93
N PHE A 137 -0.86 0.49 -11.73
CA PHE A 137 -1.16 1.54 -12.70
C PHE A 137 -0.19 2.73 -12.53
N PRO A 138 0.13 3.47 -13.61
CA PRO A 138 1.04 4.61 -13.54
C PRO A 138 0.50 5.71 -12.61
N THR A 139 1.40 6.40 -11.90
CA THR A 139 1.03 7.50 -10.99
C THR A 139 0.52 8.74 -11.74
N ASP A 140 0.88 8.90 -13.01
CA ASP A 140 0.47 9.98 -13.91
C ASP A 140 -0.71 9.59 -14.84
N ALA A 141 -1.34 8.43 -14.58
CA ALA A 141 -2.45 7.94 -15.40
C ALA A 141 -3.62 8.92 -15.37
N LYS A 142 -4.09 9.35 -16.57
CA LYS A 142 -5.29 10.20 -16.70
C LYS A 142 -6.56 9.43 -16.39
N GLU A 143 -6.61 8.17 -16.75
CA GLU A 143 -7.65 7.20 -16.43
C GLU A 143 -7.02 6.04 -15.67
N ILE A 144 -7.56 5.73 -14.50
CA ILE A 144 -7.02 4.69 -13.65
C ILE A 144 -7.62 3.34 -14.04
N ILE A 145 -6.81 2.48 -14.64
CA ILE A 145 -7.16 1.12 -15.02
C ILE A 145 -6.11 0.17 -14.41
N PRO A 146 -6.40 -0.47 -13.28
CA PRO A 146 -5.48 -1.42 -12.67
C PRO A 146 -5.15 -2.58 -13.61
N THR A 147 -3.89 -2.77 -13.90
CA THR A 147 -3.37 -3.85 -14.74
C THR A 147 -2.87 -4.99 -13.87
N LEU A 148 -3.39 -6.19 -14.09
CA LEU A 148 -2.92 -7.39 -13.40
C LEU A 148 -1.44 -7.66 -13.74
N PHE A 149 -0.59 -7.75 -12.71
CA PHE A 149 0.82 -8.10 -12.91
C PHE A 149 0.97 -9.59 -13.20
N LYS A 150 0.47 -10.44 -12.31
CA LYS A 150 0.49 -11.89 -12.46
C LYS A 150 -0.68 -12.51 -11.71
N LYS A 151 -1.38 -13.46 -12.36
CA LYS A 151 -2.51 -14.15 -11.74
C LYS A 151 -2.07 -14.94 -10.50
N ARG A 152 -2.88 -14.88 -9.43
CA ARG A 152 -2.67 -15.62 -8.18
C ARG A 152 -2.56 -17.13 -8.41
N LYS A 153 -1.73 -17.76 -7.62
CA LYS A 153 -1.58 -19.21 -7.54
C LYS A 153 -1.52 -19.59 -6.07
N ASN A 154 -2.28 -20.60 -5.66
CA ASN A 154 -2.32 -21.02 -4.27
C ASN A 154 -0.93 -21.28 -3.72
N ASP A 155 -0.68 -20.89 -2.46
CA ASP A 155 0.60 -21.01 -1.74
C ASP A 155 1.75 -20.18 -2.36
N VAL A 156 1.44 -19.30 -3.31
CA VAL A 156 2.43 -18.41 -3.91
C VAL A 156 2.20 -16.98 -3.41
N ARG A 157 3.20 -16.48 -2.72
CA ARG A 157 3.31 -15.07 -2.35
C ARG A 157 4.27 -14.36 -3.28
N TYR A 158 3.89 -13.17 -3.70
CA TYR A 158 4.80 -12.25 -4.35
C TYR A 158 4.44 -10.80 -4.04
N SER A 159 5.42 -9.95 -4.08
CA SER A 159 5.27 -8.50 -4.08
C SER A 159 6.10 -7.90 -5.20
N ILE A 160 5.62 -6.78 -5.74
CA ILE A 160 6.35 -6.02 -6.77
C ILE A 160 6.71 -4.64 -6.24
N ASP A 161 7.85 -4.16 -6.69
CA ASP A 161 8.27 -2.77 -6.57
C ASP A 161 8.95 -2.34 -7.86
N SER A 162 9.00 -1.04 -8.15
CA SER A 162 9.68 -0.55 -9.34
C SER A 162 10.87 0.36 -9.00
N TRP A 163 11.93 0.20 -9.79
CA TRP A 163 13.14 1.01 -9.70
C TRP A 163 13.90 1.02 -11.02
N ARG A 164 14.26 2.21 -11.49
CA ARG A 164 15.08 2.41 -12.69
C ARG A 164 14.57 1.66 -13.93
N GLY A 165 13.24 1.65 -14.13
CA GLY A 165 12.60 1.06 -15.31
C GLY A 165 12.42 -0.46 -15.27
N TYR A 166 12.61 -1.08 -14.10
CA TYR A 166 12.34 -2.49 -13.87
C TYR A 166 11.31 -2.66 -12.75
N PHE A 167 10.45 -3.66 -12.88
CA PHE A 167 9.76 -4.26 -11.75
C PHE A 167 10.65 -5.35 -11.15
N TYR A 168 10.74 -5.36 -9.83
CA TYR A 168 11.38 -6.39 -9.02
C TYR A 168 10.31 -7.17 -8.31
N VAL A 169 10.38 -8.50 -8.42
CA VAL A 169 9.36 -9.42 -7.91
C VAL A 169 9.99 -10.29 -6.83
N HIS A 170 9.67 -10.03 -5.58
CA HIS A 170 10.06 -10.88 -4.46
C HIS A 170 9.03 -11.99 -4.32
N THR A 171 9.42 -13.26 -4.44
CA THR A 171 8.46 -14.36 -4.48
C THR A 171 9.01 -15.66 -3.92
N ASN A 172 8.11 -16.47 -3.35
CA ASN A 172 8.38 -17.85 -2.95
C ASN A 172 8.09 -18.87 -4.07
N GLU A 173 7.67 -18.45 -5.26
CA GLU A 173 7.35 -19.38 -6.35
C GLU A 173 8.57 -20.20 -6.79
N GLY A 174 8.52 -21.51 -6.54
CA GLY A 174 9.67 -22.41 -6.78
C GLY A 174 10.92 -22.09 -5.93
N ALA A 175 10.73 -21.42 -4.79
CA ALA A 175 11.79 -21.02 -3.88
C ALA A 175 11.23 -20.82 -2.47
N ARG A 176 11.24 -21.87 -1.64
CA ARG A 176 10.66 -21.83 -0.27
C ARG A 176 11.09 -20.59 0.53
N ASP A 177 12.36 -20.23 0.46
CA ASP A 177 12.99 -19.13 1.20
C ASP A 177 13.14 -17.87 0.35
N TYR A 178 12.27 -17.73 -0.64
CA TYR A 178 12.17 -16.62 -1.58
C TYR A 178 13.35 -16.48 -2.56
N LYS A 179 13.09 -15.74 -3.59
CA LYS A 179 14.02 -15.25 -4.63
C LYS A 179 13.52 -13.92 -5.15
N VAL A 180 14.34 -13.22 -5.93
CA VAL A 180 13.90 -12.02 -6.62
C VAL A 180 14.06 -12.22 -8.12
N LEU A 181 12.97 -11.97 -8.81
CA LEU A 181 12.94 -11.85 -10.26
C LEU A 181 12.85 -10.37 -10.62
N ARG A 182 13.14 -10.04 -11.87
CA ARG A 182 12.87 -8.70 -12.42
C ARG A 182 12.44 -8.78 -13.87
N CYS A 183 11.77 -7.75 -14.34
CA CYS A 183 11.45 -7.53 -15.75
C CYS A 183 11.44 -6.05 -16.05
N LYS A 184 11.59 -5.66 -17.33
CA LYS A 184 11.33 -4.28 -17.73
C LYS A 184 9.87 -3.93 -17.52
N THR A 185 9.56 -2.69 -17.10
CA THR A 185 8.19 -2.27 -16.79
C THR A 185 7.24 -2.37 -17.99
N ASN A 186 7.76 -2.31 -19.22
CA ASN A 186 6.99 -2.50 -20.45
C ASN A 186 6.99 -3.97 -20.97
N GLN A 187 7.55 -4.93 -20.24
CA GLN A 187 7.67 -6.34 -20.62
C GLN A 187 7.45 -7.28 -19.42
N ILE A 188 6.35 -7.09 -18.70
CA ILE A 188 6.06 -7.80 -17.45
C ILE A 188 6.04 -9.33 -17.55
N ASN A 189 5.84 -9.86 -18.76
CA ASN A 189 5.85 -11.31 -19.01
C ASN A 189 7.26 -11.91 -19.19
N LYS A 190 8.34 -11.09 -19.18
CA LYS A 190 9.72 -11.53 -19.39
C LYS A 190 10.52 -11.45 -18.09
N LEU A 191 10.12 -12.27 -17.12
CA LEU A 191 10.80 -12.35 -15.83
C LEU A 191 12.15 -13.07 -15.95
N GLU A 192 13.22 -12.47 -15.43
CA GLU A 192 14.54 -13.06 -15.27
C GLU A 192 14.94 -13.11 -13.80
N VAL A 193 15.81 -14.04 -13.42
CA VAL A 193 16.31 -14.13 -12.05
C VAL A 193 17.28 -12.98 -11.78
N PHE A 194 16.96 -12.15 -10.79
CA PHE A 194 17.84 -11.09 -10.30
C PHE A 194 18.64 -11.54 -9.09
N ILE A 195 17.99 -12.18 -8.11
CA ILE A 195 18.63 -12.83 -6.98
C ILE A 195 18.07 -14.25 -6.87
N PRO A 196 18.91 -15.28 -7.07
CA PRO A 196 18.47 -16.65 -6.96
C PRO A 196 18.17 -17.00 -5.50
N ALA A 197 17.33 -18.03 -5.32
CA ALA A 197 17.15 -18.67 -4.03
C ALA A 197 18.49 -19.22 -3.52
N LYS A 198 18.71 -19.12 -2.22
CA LYS A 198 19.90 -19.64 -1.54
C LYS A 198 19.50 -20.72 -0.55
N LYS A 199 20.31 -21.76 -0.48
CA LYS A 199 20.10 -22.83 0.51
C LYS A 199 20.19 -22.26 1.93
N GLU A 200 19.24 -22.63 2.78
CA GLU A 200 19.23 -22.24 4.21
C GLU A 200 19.33 -20.74 4.46
N THR A 201 18.84 -19.93 3.50
CA THR A 201 18.86 -18.47 3.59
C THR A 201 17.55 -17.90 3.09
N VAL A 202 16.84 -17.22 3.97
CA VAL A 202 15.64 -16.49 3.60
C VAL A 202 16.04 -15.17 2.94
N ILE A 203 15.63 -14.97 1.69
CA ILE A 203 15.75 -13.69 1.02
C ILE A 203 14.61 -12.82 1.52
N GLY A 204 14.92 -11.75 2.25
CA GLY A 204 13.96 -10.84 2.84
C GLY A 204 13.59 -9.67 1.94
N GLY A 205 13.11 -8.59 2.56
CA GLY A 205 12.67 -7.39 1.86
C GLY A 205 13.78 -6.62 1.16
N PHE A 206 13.33 -5.75 0.28
CA PHE A 206 14.14 -4.80 -0.49
C PHE A 206 13.67 -3.39 -0.20
N GLU A 207 14.63 -2.48 -0.20
CA GLU A 207 14.37 -1.03 -0.27
C GLU A 207 15.23 -0.45 -1.39
N PHE A 208 14.60 0.31 -2.26
CA PHE A 208 15.27 0.98 -3.36
C PHE A 208 15.46 2.45 -3.01
N LEU A 209 16.71 2.86 -2.95
CA LEU A 209 17.13 4.24 -2.79
C LEU A 209 17.61 4.76 -4.15
N ASP A 210 17.92 6.04 -4.25
CA ASP A 210 18.32 6.65 -5.53
C ASP A 210 19.47 5.88 -6.21
N ASP A 211 20.51 5.52 -5.46
CA ASP A 211 21.72 4.86 -6.00
C ASP A 211 21.96 3.46 -5.45
N TYR A 212 21.18 3.01 -4.47
CA TYR A 212 21.44 1.77 -3.75
C TYR A 212 20.21 0.89 -3.63
N ILE A 213 20.46 -0.40 -3.59
CA ILE A 213 19.47 -1.42 -3.20
C ILE A 213 19.88 -1.96 -1.83
N LEU A 214 19.00 -1.82 -0.87
CA LEU A 214 19.13 -2.49 0.41
C LEU A 214 18.39 -3.82 0.34
N ARG A 215 19.00 -4.87 0.84
CA ARG A 215 18.41 -6.21 0.89
C ARG A 215 18.68 -6.85 2.23
N SER A 216 17.65 -7.40 2.86
CA SER A 216 17.80 -8.24 4.04
C SER A 216 17.90 -9.72 3.65
N GLU A 217 18.75 -10.46 4.32
CA GLU A 217 18.81 -11.93 4.28
C GLU A 217 18.88 -12.47 5.70
N LYS A 218 18.37 -13.68 5.92
CA LYS A 218 18.48 -14.36 7.21
C LYS A 218 19.00 -15.77 7.01
N SER A 219 20.16 -16.07 7.58
CA SER A 219 20.76 -17.43 7.64
C SER A 219 21.19 -17.74 9.06
N ASP A 220 21.02 -18.98 9.50
CA ASP A 220 21.32 -19.42 10.88
C ASP A 220 20.66 -18.54 11.95
N ALA A 221 19.42 -18.10 11.69
CA ALA A 221 18.67 -17.14 12.49
C ALA A 221 19.30 -15.74 12.62
N ILE A 222 20.42 -15.47 11.94
CA ILE A 222 21.12 -14.18 11.98
C ILE A 222 20.69 -13.32 10.78
N PRO A 223 20.10 -12.13 11.02
CA PRO A 223 19.79 -11.18 9.96
C PRO A 223 21.09 -10.53 9.43
N LYS A 224 21.14 -10.32 8.12
CA LYS A 224 22.22 -9.62 7.41
C LYS A 224 21.63 -8.60 6.47
N LEU A 225 22.24 -7.44 6.40
CA LEU A 225 21.87 -6.37 5.46
C LEU A 225 22.95 -6.28 4.38
N PHE A 226 22.53 -6.26 3.13
CA PHE A 226 23.38 -6.09 1.96
C PHE A 226 23.03 -4.77 1.28
N VAL A 227 24.06 -4.03 0.91
CA VAL A 227 23.97 -2.79 0.13
C VAL A 227 24.62 -3.04 -1.23
N ARG A 228 23.94 -2.68 -2.30
CA ARG A 228 24.44 -2.80 -3.67
C ARG A 228 24.24 -1.50 -4.44
#